data_537933cf458b6a7468bd1fe4572ea8b4
#
_entry.id   537933cf458b6a7468bd1fe4572ea8b4
#
_cell.length_a   1.000
_cell.length_b   1.000
_cell.length_c   1.000
_cell.angle_alpha   90.00
_cell.angle_beta   90.00
_cell.angle_gamma   90.00
#
_symmetry.space_group_name_H-M   'P 1'
#
loop_
_entity.id
_entity.type
_entity.pdbx_description
1 polymer ?
#
loop_
_entity_poly.entity_id
_entity_poly.type
_entity_poly.pdbx_seq_one_letter_code
_entity_poly.pdbx_strand_id
1 'polypeptide(L)'
;DCEGEYDDCEVCNGDGSSCQEIVELSFGSADGFVMEIMITTPVDIGSFIVDILGTYLGEASGGLAEEAGFMISTAGSALIGYNVDGIFIPGGSSGVLTNVEYTATDSYACLANPVFSGTQGELIDVEVGDCICVGSYDCAGECDGDSEYDECGECNGDNSSCSGCTNEEAANYDEDAIIDDGSCIYFQNFTNLPNPTGLNHLVILENILGLEDGDEIGVFDANGLLSSGDCTDEYGELLVGAGIYDGSQMDIVGVGSLDYCDFTDGFQLSGWVEDNPIIIKIWDASQDYEYIATQFEFDSGGQWNELFSTVEILDANIYGCTDPEALNYDQYATVDDESCVYTVVQEINLDGVILNNISINVDLIDSDVVNLFSDIDVMFITNDAGDYYIPENDVNTMGDWELNKGYQVLLNGFEDDRLIAEGAPIDLLDSPITLQPFLLNNIAYLLDEPSSVSDQFGDLPIVFISDDQGHYYIPGSNVNTIDESGGMMPGKGYQVLISGSETLEFTYSE
;
A
#
# COMPACT_ATOMS: atom_id res chain seq x y z
N ASP A 1 38.95 -3.83 74.62
CA ASP A 1 39.97 -2.78 74.57
C ASP A 1 39.63 -1.92 73.37
N CYS A 2 39.07 -0.73 73.62
CA CYS A 2 38.76 0.24 72.60
C CYS A 2 40.01 1.07 72.27
N GLU A 3 40.48 1.13 71.01
CA GLU A 3 41.62 1.98 70.63
C GLU A 3 41.22 3.46 70.34
N GLY A 4 39.94 3.80 70.59
CA GLY A 4 39.38 5.14 70.45
C GLY A 4 38.67 5.59 71.73
N GLU A 5 37.92 6.69 71.65
CA GLU A 5 37.02 7.13 72.74
C GLU A 5 35.71 6.39 72.67
N TYR A 6 35.12 6.05 73.82
CA TYR A 6 33.74 5.61 73.85
C TYR A 6 32.80 6.81 73.73
N ASP A 7 31.74 6.67 73.00
CA ASP A 7 30.66 7.67 72.98
C ASP A 7 29.82 7.54 74.28
N ASP A 8 28.82 8.42 74.43
CA ASP A 8 27.95 8.42 75.61
C ASP A 8 27.12 7.13 75.76
N CYS A 9 27.13 6.27 74.72
CA CYS A 9 26.43 4.98 74.67
C CYS A 9 27.39 3.79 74.94
N GLU A 10 28.63 4.07 75.37
CA GLU A 10 29.68 3.07 75.60
C GLU A 10 30.08 2.31 74.28
N VAL A 11 29.81 2.86 73.14
CA VAL A 11 30.24 2.32 71.86
C VAL A 11 31.58 2.92 71.46
N CYS A 12 32.57 2.06 71.22
CA CYS A 12 33.92 2.49 70.83
C CYS A 12 33.90 3.19 69.46
N ASN A 13 34.34 4.45 69.41
CA ASN A 13 34.28 5.33 68.26
C ASN A 13 32.85 5.53 67.69
N GLY A 14 31.85 5.41 68.57
CA GLY A 14 30.45 5.71 68.24
C GLY A 14 30.22 7.22 68.10
N ASP A 15 29.10 7.60 67.55
CA ASP A 15 28.67 9.00 67.36
C ASP A 15 27.54 9.41 68.30
N GLY A 16 27.23 8.59 69.31
CA GLY A 16 26.16 8.78 70.30
C GLY A 16 24.77 8.34 69.78
N SER A 17 24.67 7.92 68.52
CA SER A 17 23.37 7.57 67.91
C SER A 17 22.78 6.28 68.46
N SER A 18 23.64 5.39 69.04
CA SER A 18 23.20 4.09 69.56
C SER A 18 22.53 4.16 70.93
N CYS A 19 22.54 5.31 71.59
CA CYS A 19 21.83 5.54 72.87
C CYS A 19 20.72 6.59 72.74
N GLN A 20 20.35 6.95 71.49
CA GLN A 20 19.24 7.83 71.28
C GLN A 20 17.94 7.03 71.52
N GLU A 21 17.29 7.38 72.62
CA GLU A 21 16.02 6.76 73.03
C GLU A 21 14.85 7.33 72.21
N ILE A 22 14.89 7.07 70.87
CA ILE A 22 13.85 7.58 69.93
C ILE A 22 12.72 6.57 69.80
N VAL A 23 11.51 7.07 69.96
CA VAL A 23 10.29 6.33 69.65
C VAL A 23 9.97 6.55 68.17
N GLU A 24 9.80 5.46 67.46
CA GLU A 24 9.33 5.50 66.06
C GLU A 24 7.84 5.28 66.01
N LEU A 25 7.13 6.22 65.33
CA LEU A 25 5.71 6.10 65.03
C LEU A 25 5.50 6.02 63.52
N SER A 26 4.63 5.11 63.12
CA SER A 26 4.24 5.03 61.70
C SER A 26 2.77 4.61 61.60
N PHE A 27 2.25 4.69 60.37
CA PHE A 27 0.98 4.06 60.09
C PHE A 27 1.20 2.56 59.76
N GLY A 28 0.25 1.72 60.16
CA GLY A 28 0.08 0.36 59.70
C GLY A 28 -0.93 0.31 58.55
N SER A 29 -1.89 -0.63 58.62
CA SER A 29 -2.97 -0.69 57.65
C SER A 29 -4.01 0.39 57.89
N ALA A 30 -4.64 0.86 56.78
CA ALA A 30 -5.82 1.73 56.83
C ALA A 30 -6.85 1.22 55.81
N ASP A 31 -8.07 0.93 56.28
CA ASP A 31 -9.14 0.31 55.49
C ASP A 31 -10.26 1.27 55.07
N GLY A 32 -10.02 2.57 55.23
CA GLY A 32 -10.99 3.64 54.93
C GLY A 32 -11.91 4.02 56.09
N PHE A 33 -11.88 3.24 57.21
CA PHE A 33 -12.65 3.49 58.44
C PHE A 33 -11.79 3.43 59.68
N VAL A 34 -10.83 2.54 59.70
CA VAL A 34 -9.91 2.30 60.85
C VAL A 34 -8.48 2.32 60.33
N MET A 35 -7.60 2.99 61.06
CA MET A 35 -6.16 2.97 60.81
C MET A 35 -5.40 2.44 62.00
N GLU A 36 -4.34 1.72 61.77
CA GLU A 36 -3.39 1.28 62.77
C GLU A 36 -2.31 2.33 62.97
N ILE A 37 -2.08 2.72 64.22
CA ILE A 37 -0.92 3.51 64.58
C ILE A 37 0.12 2.51 65.15
N MET A 38 1.28 2.42 64.51
CA MET A 38 2.37 1.54 64.89
C MET A 38 3.37 2.29 65.78
N ILE A 39 3.94 1.58 66.72
CA ILE A 39 5.01 2.08 67.57
C ILE A 39 6.17 1.08 67.66
N THR A 40 7.37 1.61 67.66
CA THR A 40 8.56 0.90 68.16
C THR A 40 9.21 1.79 69.23
N THR A 41 9.32 1.32 70.40
CA THR A 41 9.84 2.07 71.56
C THR A 41 11.00 1.38 72.21
N PRO A 42 12.17 2.00 72.40
CA PRO A 42 13.27 1.46 73.19
C PRO A 42 13.07 1.65 74.72
N VAL A 43 12.15 2.58 75.11
CA VAL A 43 11.94 3.02 76.49
C VAL A 43 10.51 2.87 76.93
N ASP A 44 10.28 2.89 78.25
CA ASP A 44 8.95 2.83 78.82
C ASP A 44 8.13 4.09 78.53
N ILE A 45 6.89 3.94 78.02
CA ILE A 45 5.99 5.03 77.71
C ILE A 45 4.91 5.16 78.74
N GLY A 46 4.84 6.36 79.38
CA GLY A 46 3.81 6.66 80.43
C GLY A 46 2.62 7.43 79.87
N SER A 47 2.82 8.27 78.82
CA SER A 47 1.73 8.93 78.16
C SER A 47 2.14 9.36 76.73
N PHE A 48 1.18 9.56 75.86
CA PHE A 48 1.40 10.09 74.52
C PHE A 48 0.28 11.00 74.05
N ILE A 49 0.64 11.96 73.18
CA ILE A 49 -0.24 12.78 72.36
C ILE A 49 0.35 12.84 71.01
N VAL A 50 -0.45 12.60 69.97
CA VAL A 50 -0.06 12.80 68.56
C VAL A 50 -1.25 13.31 67.78
N ASP A 51 -1.00 14.23 66.89
CA ASP A 51 -1.98 14.68 65.92
C ASP A 51 -1.96 13.84 64.68
N ILE A 52 -3.11 13.45 64.13
CA ILE A 52 -3.27 12.77 62.86
C ILE A 52 -3.96 13.75 61.92
N LEU A 53 -3.13 14.58 61.27
CA LEU A 53 -3.59 15.60 60.34
C LEU A 53 -4.26 14.97 59.12
N GLY A 54 -5.20 15.66 58.48
CA GLY A 54 -5.96 15.15 57.34
C GLY A 54 -7.10 14.21 57.71
N THR A 55 -7.39 14.06 59.00
CA THR A 55 -8.48 13.22 59.49
C THR A 55 -9.26 13.90 60.62
N TYR A 56 -10.49 13.41 60.82
CA TYR A 56 -11.29 13.60 62.04
C TYR A 56 -11.41 12.24 62.74
N LEU A 57 -10.87 12.12 63.96
CA LEU A 57 -10.77 10.85 64.68
C LEU A 57 -12.08 10.48 65.38
N GLY A 58 -12.45 9.17 65.28
CA GLY A 58 -13.53 8.54 66.01
C GLY A 58 -13.03 7.83 67.27
N GLU A 59 -13.52 6.62 67.55
CA GLU A 59 -13.09 5.84 68.70
C GLU A 59 -11.70 5.24 68.45
N ALA A 60 -10.90 5.14 69.50
CA ALA A 60 -9.61 4.49 69.46
C ALA A 60 -9.58 3.33 70.46
N SER A 61 -9.11 2.13 70.06
CA SER A 61 -9.10 0.94 70.88
C SER A 61 -8.07 -0.08 70.40
N GLY A 62 -7.77 -1.02 71.22
CA GLY A 62 -6.85 -2.12 70.96
C GLY A 62 -5.38 -1.75 71.04
N GLY A 63 -4.51 -2.65 70.60
CA GLY A 63 -3.06 -2.52 70.56
C GLY A 63 -2.40 -2.45 71.97
N LEU A 64 -1.09 -2.11 71.95
CA LEU A 64 -0.22 -2.03 73.09
C LEU A 64 -0.73 -1.05 74.16
N ALA A 65 -1.41 0.01 73.78
CA ALA A 65 -1.94 1.00 74.71
C ALA A 65 -3.10 0.43 75.53
N GLU A 66 -4.05 -0.26 74.91
CA GLU A 66 -5.15 -0.91 75.63
C GLU A 66 -4.64 -2.09 76.49
N GLU A 67 -3.71 -2.89 75.96
CA GLU A 67 -3.10 -4.02 76.72
C GLU A 67 -2.37 -3.54 77.98
N ALA A 68 -1.75 -2.35 77.90
CA ALA A 68 -1.14 -1.69 79.03
C ALA A 68 -2.13 -0.94 79.95
N GLY A 69 -3.43 -0.97 79.62
CA GLY A 69 -4.48 -0.33 80.41
C GLY A 69 -4.50 1.19 80.31
N PHE A 70 -4.07 1.76 79.22
CA PHE A 70 -4.17 3.18 78.93
C PHE A 70 -5.61 3.61 78.67
N MET A 71 -5.95 4.75 79.20
CA MET A 71 -7.16 5.49 78.78
C MET A 71 -6.82 6.22 77.49
N ILE A 72 -7.44 5.77 76.39
CA ILE A 72 -7.25 6.35 75.08
C ILE A 72 -8.44 7.33 74.76
N SER A 73 -8.16 8.50 74.23
CA SER A 73 -9.17 9.50 73.95
C SER A 73 -8.78 10.23 72.63
N THR A 74 -9.77 10.59 71.86
CA THR A 74 -9.61 11.34 70.63
C THR A 74 -10.30 12.70 70.75
N ALA A 75 -9.71 13.75 70.15
CA ALA A 75 -10.30 15.10 70.10
C ALA A 75 -9.92 15.82 68.81
N GLY A 76 -10.82 15.82 67.80
CA GLY A 76 -10.52 16.35 66.48
C GLY A 76 -9.48 15.46 65.74
N SER A 77 -8.28 15.98 65.52
CA SER A 77 -7.12 15.20 64.99
C SER A 77 -6.21 14.63 66.07
N ALA A 78 -6.40 14.97 67.34
CA ALA A 78 -5.52 14.56 68.42
C ALA A 78 -5.90 13.19 68.99
N LEU A 79 -4.92 12.30 69.07
CA LEU A 79 -4.96 11.00 69.77
C LEU A 79 -4.16 11.11 71.07
N ILE A 80 -4.79 10.83 72.17
CA ILE A 80 -4.21 11.00 73.50
C ILE A 80 -4.31 9.66 74.25
N GLY A 81 -3.22 9.23 74.82
CA GLY A 81 -3.17 8.04 75.64
C GLY A 81 -2.40 8.28 76.99
N TYR A 82 -2.97 7.91 78.09
CA TYR A 82 -2.33 7.99 79.42
C TYR A 82 -2.87 6.93 80.41
N ASN A 83 -2.05 6.62 81.36
CA ASN A 83 -2.44 5.69 82.41
C ASN A 83 -2.41 6.36 83.78
N VAL A 84 -3.48 6.21 84.60
CA VAL A 84 -3.59 6.81 85.92
C VAL A 84 -3.06 5.93 87.07
N ASP A 85 -2.88 4.66 86.75
CA ASP A 85 -2.41 3.64 87.76
C ASP A 85 -0.90 3.43 87.77
N GLY A 86 -0.15 4.27 86.90
CA GLY A 86 1.29 4.20 86.76
C GLY A 86 1.82 2.94 86.06
N ILE A 87 0.96 2.34 85.22
CA ILE A 87 1.33 1.30 84.26
C ILE A 87 1.83 1.98 82.96
N PHE A 88 2.76 1.35 82.31
CA PHE A 88 3.42 1.90 81.10
C PHE A 88 3.48 0.87 79.97
N ILE A 89 3.67 1.31 78.74
CA ILE A 89 4.03 0.45 77.58
C ILE A 89 5.51 0.16 77.77
N PRO A 90 5.94 -1.09 77.88
CA PRO A 90 7.33 -1.43 78.18
C PRO A 90 8.29 -1.07 77.03
N GLY A 91 9.49 -0.60 77.41
CA GLY A 91 10.57 -0.44 76.46
C GLY A 91 10.92 -1.76 75.78
N GLY A 92 11.28 -1.67 74.46
CA GLY A 92 11.46 -2.82 73.57
C GLY A 92 10.19 -3.36 72.94
N SER A 93 9.02 -2.69 73.18
CA SER A 93 7.76 -3.01 72.51
C SER A 93 7.74 -2.52 71.08
N SER A 94 7.24 -3.35 70.15
CA SER A 94 7.01 -3.03 68.77
C SER A 94 5.69 -3.63 68.23
N GLY A 95 4.84 -2.88 67.63
CA GLY A 95 3.56 -3.33 67.11
C GLY A 95 2.52 -2.22 67.01
N VAL A 96 1.25 -2.58 66.92
CA VAL A 96 0.13 -1.63 66.87
C VAL A 96 0.02 -0.96 68.27
N LEU A 97 0.21 0.39 68.28
CA LEU A 97 -0.02 1.21 69.45
C LEU A 97 -1.50 1.22 69.84
N THR A 98 -2.33 1.56 68.83
CA THR A 98 -3.79 1.53 68.91
C THR A 98 -4.41 1.57 67.52
N ASN A 99 -5.66 1.09 67.38
CA ASN A 99 -6.48 1.26 66.19
C ASN A 99 -7.38 2.50 66.40
N VAL A 100 -7.52 3.32 65.36
CA VAL A 100 -8.24 4.57 65.43
C VAL A 100 -9.27 4.62 64.30
N GLU A 101 -10.54 4.79 64.66
CA GLU A 101 -11.56 5.14 63.65
C GLU A 101 -11.30 6.54 63.16
N TYR A 102 -11.50 6.75 61.82
CA TYR A 102 -11.30 8.05 61.24
C TYR A 102 -12.30 8.37 60.14
N THR A 103 -12.43 9.66 59.88
CA THR A 103 -13.04 10.17 58.66
C THR A 103 -12.02 11.08 58.00
N ALA A 104 -11.68 10.80 56.73
CA ALA A 104 -10.74 11.58 55.99
C ALA A 104 -11.30 13.02 55.74
N THR A 105 -10.47 14.02 55.94
CA THR A 105 -10.74 15.43 55.66
C THR A 105 -9.77 16.01 54.62
N ASP A 106 -8.75 15.21 54.27
CA ASP A 106 -7.76 15.49 53.24
C ASP A 106 -7.36 14.14 52.58
N SER A 107 -6.67 14.17 51.46
CA SER A 107 -6.22 12.96 50.74
C SER A 107 -5.20 12.15 51.54
N TYR A 108 -4.41 12.80 52.35
CA TYR A 108 -3.38 12.17 53.14
C TYR A 108 -3.60 12.36 54.64
N ALA A 109 -3.33 11.29 55.40
CA ALA A 109 -3.19 11.37 56.84
C ALA A 109 -1.70 11.42 57.21
N CYS A 110 -1.32 12.34 58.10
CA CYS A 110 0.05 12.51 58.53
C CYS A 110 0.13 12.58 60.06
N LEU A 111 1.07 11.83 60.63
CA LEU A 111 1.42 11.97 62.05
C LEU A 111 2.15 13.29 62.28
N ALA A 112 1.74 14.03 63.31
CA ALA A 112 2.32 15.34 63.57
C ALA A 112 2.31 15.64 65.09
N ASN A 113 3.14 16.59 65.51
CA ASN A 113 3.22 17.09 66.87
C ASN A 113 3.27 15.99 67.95
N PRO A 114 4.07 14.91 67.80
CA PRO A 114 4.11 13.87 68.79
C PRO A 114 4.74 14.38 70.10
N VAL A 115 4.08 14.09 71.20
CA VAL A 115 4.58 14.36 72.54
C VAL A 115 4.43 13.05 73.36
N PHE A 116 5.56 12.45 73.67
CA PHE A 116 5.62 11.21 74.47
C PHE A 116 6.35 11.49 75.77
N SER A 117 5.91 10.89 76.84
CA SER A 117 6.61 11.00 78.06
C SER A 117 6.85 9.58 78.72
N GLY A 118 7.97 9.46 79.36
CA GLY A 118 8.31 8.31 80.16
C GLY A 118 7.56 8.23 81.52
N THR A 119 7.92 7.30 82.36
CA THR A 119 7.24 6.98 83.61
C THR A 119 7.35 8.06 84.70
N GLN A 120 8.35 8.96 84.57
CA GLN A 120 8.58 10.08 85.48
C GLN A 120 8.16 11.45 84.93
N GLY A 121 7.58 11.43 83.69
CA GLY A 121 7.15 12.65 83.00
C GLY A 121 8.21 13.35 82.16
N GLU A 122 9.36 12.73 81.94
CA GLU A 122 10.41 13.14 81.04
C GLU A 122 9.89 13.04 79.56
N LEU A 123 10.26 14.02 78.73
CA LEU A 123 9.90 14.01 77.31
C LEU A 123 10.82 13.06 76.58
N ILE A 124 10.25 12.32 75.63
CA ILE A 124 10.96 11.36 74.80
C ILE A 124 10.92 11.90 73.35
N ASP A 125 12.05 11.79 72.66
CA ASP A 125 12.14 12.13 71.26
C ASP A 125 11.38 11.09 70.43
N VAL A 126 10.61 11.60 69.43
CA VAL A 126 9.75 10.78 68.55
C VAL A 126 10.03 11.10 67.11
N GLU A 127 10.29 10.09 66.35
CA GLU A 127 10.36 10.16 64.89
C GLU A 127 9.07 9.63 64.30
N VAL A 128 8.51 10.33 63.32
CA VAL A 128 7.24 9.95 62.65
C VAL A 128 7.53 9.49 61.24
N GLY A 129 6.88 8.42 60.81
CA GLY A 129 6.93 7.90 59.45
C GLY A 129 6.17 8.72 58.44
N ASP A 130 6.19 8.26 57.21
CA ASP A 130 5.52 8.92 56.09
C ASP A 130 4.00 9.01 56.23
N CYS A 131 3.41 9.99 55.58
CA CYS A 131 1.95 10.11 55.46
C CYS A 131 1.38 8.95 54.62
N ILE A 132 0.14 8.55 54.93
CA ILE A 132 -0.57 7.54 54.14
C ILE A 132 -1.72 8.15 53.38
N CYS A 133 -2.06 7.57 52.23
CA CYS A 133 -3.28 7.92 51.51
C CYS A 133 -4.49 7.38 52.24
N VAL A 134 -5.45 8.25 52.56
CA VAL A 134 -6.75 7.93 53.17
C VAL A 134 -7.92 8.22 52.23
N GLY A 135 -7.64 8.74 51.07
CA GLY A 135 -8.53 8.85 49.91
C GLY A 135 -8.54 7.59 49.06
N SER A 136 -8.85 7.76 47.77
CA SER A 136 -8.79 6.69 46.77
C SER A 136 -7.52 6.85 45.89
N TYR A 137 -6.93 5.73 45.54
CA TYR A 137 -5.88 5.76 44.52
C TYR A 137 -6.51 5.83 43.12
N ASP A 138 -5.99 6.68 42.27
CA ASP A 138 -6.31 6.65 40.85
C ASP A 138 -5.57 5.49 40.13
N CYS A 139 -5.78 5.35 38.84
CA CYS A 139 -5.13 4.28 38.09
C CYS A 139 -3.59 4.44 37.97
N ALA A 140 -3.04 5.63 38.16
CA ALA A 140 -1.61 5.89 38.19
C ALA A 140 -0.98 5.63 39.57
N GLY A 141 -1.81 5.32 40.60
CA GLY A 141 -1.39 5.12 41.96
C GLY A 141 -1.21 6.40 42.77
N GLU A 142 -1.73 7.50 42.29
CA GLU A 142 -1.72 8.77 43.01
C GLU A 142 -2.96 8.85 43.93
N CYS A 143 -2.77 9.38 45.17
CA CYS A 143 -3.85 9.51 46.12
C CYS A 143 -4.79 10.66 45.73
N ASP A 144 -6.07 10.33 45.53
CA ASP A 144 -7.11 11.23 45.01
C ASP A 144 -6.68 11.92 43.70
N GLY A 145 -5.88 11.22 42.87
CA GLY A 145 -5.49 11.68 41.53
C GLY A 145 -6.65 11.66 40.56
N ASP A 146 -6.43 12.33 39.40
CA ASP A 146 -7.43 12.50 38.36
C ASP A 146 -7.25 11.51 37.19
N SER A 147 -6.30 10.56 37.31
CA SER A 147 -6.02 9.58 36.27
C SER A 147 -7.14 8.55 36.17
N GLU A 148 -7.68 8.38 34.97
CA GLU A 148 -8.75 7.41 34.69
C GLU A 148 -8.28 6.33 33.71
N TYR A 149 -8.88 5.15 33.80
CA TYR A 149 -8.72 4.13 32.78
C TYR A 149 -9.49 4.53 31.53
N ASP A 150 -8.89 4.36 30.36
CA ASP A 150 -9.60 4.40 29.10
C ASP A 150 -10.49 3.16 28.90
N GLU A 151 -11.22 3.07 27.78
CA GLU A 151 -12.11 1.94 27.48
C GLU A 151 -11.33 0.64 27.23
N CYS A 152 -10.03 0.74 26.88
CA CYS A 152 -9.11 -0.38 26.72
C CYS A 152 -8.52 -0.87 28.07
N GLY A 153 -8.77 -0.15 29.17
CA GLY A 153 -8.25 -0.46 30.48
C GLY A 153 -6.84 0.07 30.74
N GLU A 154 -6.35 0.99 29.93
CA GLU A 154 -5.06 1.65 30.12
C GLU A 154 -5.23 2.97 30.90
N CYS A 155 -4.34 3.16 31.89
CA CYS A 155 -4.38 4.38 32.70
C CYS A 155 -3.91 5.59 31.89
N ASN A 156 -4.77 6.62 31.80
CA ASN A 156 -4.57 7.78 30.94
C ASN A 156 -4.39 7.44 29.44
N GLY A 157 -4.93 6.32 29.01
CA GLY A 157 -4.93 5.91 27.61
C GLY A 157 -5.82 6.80 26.76
N ASP A 158 -5.72 6.61 25.44
CA ASP A 158 -6.49 7.33 24.42
C ASP A 158 -7.37 6.41 23.59
N ASN A 159 -7.60 5.20 24.07
CA ASN A 159 -8.34 4.12 23.42
C ASN A 159 -7.66 3.51 22.17
N SER A 160 -6.44 3.91 21.84
CA SER A 160 -5.77 3.44 20.62
C SER A 160 -5.36 1.98 20.66
N SER A 161 -5.13 1.42 21.85
CA SER A 161 -4.64 0.06 22.03
C SER A 161 -5.69 -1.04 21.76
N CYS A 162 -6.97 -0.68 21.70
CA CYS A 162 -8.06 -1.60 21.39
C CYS A 162 -9.06 -1.04 20.37
N SER A 163 -8.65 0.03 19.63
CA SER A 163 -9.43 0.59 18.55
C SER A 163 -8.98 -0.01 17.21
N GLY A 164 -9.94 -0.34 16.38
CA GLY A 164 -9.72 -0.93 15.07
C GLY A 164 -11.05 -1.21 14.38
N CYS A 165 -11.00 -1.92 13.26
CA CYS A 165 -12.22 -2.36 12.59
C CYS A 165 -12.87 -3.54 13.33
N THR A 166 -14.09 -3.34 13.84
CA THR A 166 -14.85 -4.36 14.58
C THR A 166 -15.83 -5.16 13.73
N ASN A 167 -15.89 -4.90 12.40
CA ASN A 167 -16.80 -5.61 11.51
C ASN A 167 -16.12 -6.83 10.90
N GLU A 168 -16.65 -8.03 11.19
CA GLU A 168 -16.14 -9.31 10.66
C GLU A 168 -16.19 -9.44 9.13
N GLU A 169 -16.97 -8.59 8.43
CA GLU A 169 -17.06 -8.58 6.96
C GLU A 169 -15.98 -7.69 6.31
N ALA A 170 -15.24 -6.92 7.09
CA ALA A 170 -14.19 -6.05 6.59
C ALA A 170 -12.89 -6.83 6.33
N ALA A 171 -12.12 -6.40 5.34
CA ALA A 171 -10.84 -7.00 5.00
C ALA A 171 -9.78 -6.84 6.10
N ASN A 172 -9.88 -5.75 6.87
CA ASN A 172 -9.00 -5.41 7.98
C ASN A 172 -9.68 -5.59 9.34
N TYR A 173 -10.61 -6.57 9.46
CA TYR A 173 -11.22 -6.93 10.75
C TYR A 173 -10.14 -7.26 11.78
N ASP A 174 -10.25 -6.66 12.95
CA ASP A 174 -9.38 -6.91 14.10
C ASP A 174 -10.20 -7.56 15.23
N GLU A 175 -9.90 -8.82 15.52
CA GLU A 175 -10.61 -9.58 16.58
C GLU A 175 -10.34 -9.05 18.00
N ASP A 176 -9.24 -8.31 18.20
CA ASP A 176 -8.85 -7.71 19.48
C ASP A 176 -9.44 -6.29 19.65
N ALA A 177 -9.97 -5.68 18.58
CA ALA A 177 -10.62 -4.38 18.66
C ALA A 177 -11.98 -4.47 19.35
N ILE A 178 -12.20 -3.62 20.35
CA ILE A 178 -13.49 -3.45 21.03
C ILE A 178 -14.15 -2.12 20.72
N ILE A 179 -13.42 -1.19 20.13
CA ILE A 179 -13.88 0.14 19.70
C ILE A 179 -13.69 0.25 18.19
N ASP A 180 -14.79 0.48 17.48
CA ASP A 180 -14.74 0.77 16.04
C ASP A 180 -14.21 2.21 15.82
N ASP A 181 -13.07 2.31 15.18
CA ASP A 181 -12.42 3.59 14.83
C ASP A 181 -12.84 4.13 13.46
N GLY A 182 -13.70 3.41 12.75
CA GLY A 182 -14.15 3.71 11.39
C GLY A 182 -13.15 3.35 10.30
N SER A 183 -12.11 2.58 10.62
CA SER A 183 -11.07 2.17 9.67
C SER A 183 -11.45 0.96 8.81
N CYS A 184 -12.68 0.44 8.95
CA CYS A 184 -13.12 -0.76 8.21
C CYS A 184 -13.02 -0.57 6.70
N ILE A 185 -12.29 -1.47 6.04
CA ILE A 185 -12.08 -1.48 4.60
C ILE A 185 -12.77 -2.72 4.00
N TYR A 186 -13.48 -2.54 2.89
CA TYR A 186 -14.25 -3.61 2.26
C TYR A 186 -13.78 -3.81 0.82
N PHE A 187 -13.70 -5.07 0.39
CA PHE A 187 -13.48 -5.40 -1.01
C PHE A 187 -14.59 -4.82 -1.88
N GLN A 188 -14.21 -4.24 -3.02
CA GLN A 188 -15.11 -3.70 -4.03
C GLN A 188 -15.21 -4.63 -5.24
N ASN A 189 -14.07 -5.20 -5.67
CA ASN A 189 -13.97 -6.08 -6.84
C ASN A 189 -13.85 -7.57 -6.45
N PHE A 190 -12.86 -7.93 -5.63
CA PHE A 190 -12.57 -9.33 -5.28
C PHE A 190 -13.39 -9.84 -4.09
N THR A 191 -14.72 -9.84 -4.23
CA THR A 191 -15.68 -10.12 -3.14
C THR A 191 -16.10 -11.58 -3.02
N ASN A 192 -15.93 -12.41 -4.06
CA ASN A 192 -16.48 -13.77 -4.13
C ASN A 192 -15.43 -14.82 -3.75
N LEU A 193 -14.98 -14.81 -2.51
CA LEU A 193 -14.03 -15.78 -1.99
C LEU A 193 -14.72 -17.12 -1.62
N PRO A 194 -14.04 -18.27 -1.78
CA PRO A 194 -14.52 -19.55 -1.29
C PRO A 194 -14.65 -19.55 0.24
N ASN A 195 -15.56 -20.38 0.76
CA ASN A 195 -15.62 -20.61 2.20
C ASN A 195 -14.35 -21.30 2.70
N PRO A 196 -13.85 -20.96 3.89
CA PRO A 196 -12.67 -21.61 4.46
C PRO A 196 -12.83 -23.13 4.55
N THR A 197 -11.87 -23.86 4.01
CA THR A 197 -11.85 -25.34 4.02
C THR A 197 -10.89 -25.90 5.04
N GLY A 198 -9.97 -25.06 5.56
CA GLY A 198 -8.86 -25.45 6.40
C GLY A 198 -7.59 -25.83 5.62
N LEU A 199 -7.66 -25.95 4.30
CA LEU A 199 -6.48 -26.00 3.42
C LEU A 199 -6.14 -24.60 2.95
N ASN A 200 -4.94 -24.15 3.26
CA ASN A 200 -4.50 -22.80 2.99
C ASN A 200 -3.14 -22.80 2.30
N HIS A 201 -2.94 -21.85 1.40
CA HIS A 201 -1.65 -21.53 0.82
C HIS A 201 -1.40 -20.03 0.99
N LEU A 202 -0.23 -19.65 1.50
CA LEU A 202 0.11 -18.27 1.73
C LEU A 202 0.90 -17.72 0.51
N VAL A 203 0.43 -16.62 -0.06
CA VAL A 203 1.15 -15.86 -1.08
C VAL A 203 1.68 -14.59 -0.44
N ILE A 204 3.01 -14.46 -0.37
CA ILE A 204 3.73 -13.34 0.25
C ILE A 204 4.24 -12.44 -0.86
N LEU A 205 3.83 -11.18 -0.85
CA LEU A 205 4.24 -10.13 -1.78
C LEU A 205 5.08 -9.11 -1.02
N GLU A 206 6.43 -9.19 -1.14
CA GLU A 206 7.34 -8.46 -0.26
C GLU A 206 7.46 -6.97 -0.63
N ASN A 207 7.64 -6.67 -1.91
CA ASN A 207 7.75 -5.29 -2.41
C ASN A 207 6.76 -5.10 -3.56
N ILE A 208 5.81 -4.22 -3.37
CA ILE A 208 4.77 -3.94 -4.36
C ILE A 208 5.00 -2.51 -4.89
N LEU A 209 5.09 -2.38 -6.21
CA LEU A 209 5.31 -1.12 -6.90
C LEU A 209 4.08 -0.77 -7.75
N GLY A 210 3.72 0.50 -7.81
CA GLY A 210 2.68 0.99 -8.71
C GLY A 210 1.25 0.88 -8.18
N LEU A 211 1.04 0.46 -6.92
CA LEU A 211 -0.27 0.47 -6.28
C LEU A 211 -0.45 1.65 -5.34
N GLU A 212 -1.70 2.06 -5.17
CA GLU A 212 -2.16 3.04 -4.20
C GLU A 212 -2.97 2.37 -3.08
N ASP A 213 -3.07 3.06 -1.92
CA ASP A 213 -3.89 2.56 -0.81
C ASP A 213 -5.34 2.36 -1.26
N GLY A 214 -5.86 1.14 -1.06
CA GLY A 214 -7.22 0.78 -1.44
C GLY A 214 -7.32 -0.05 -2.73
N ASP A 215 -6.24 -0.20 -3.48
CA ASP A 215 -6.18 -1.15 -4.60
C ASP A 215 -6.29 -2.59 -4.08
N GLU A 216 -6.86 -3.47 -4.89
CA GLU A 216 -7.05 -4.85 -4.49
C GLU A 216 -6.15 -5.79 -5.28
N ILE A 217 -5.61 -6.80 -4.60
CA ILE A 217 -4.90 -7.90 -5.22
C ILE A 217 -5.69 -9.18 -5.01
N GLY A 218 -6.04 -9.86 -6.09
CA GLY A 218 -6.67 -11.18 -6.09
C GLY A 218 -5.68 -12.26 -6.53
N VAL A 219 -5.67 -13.38 -5.82
CA VAL A 219 -4.94 -14.58 -6.22
C VAL A 219 -5.93 -15.63 -6.72
N PHE A 220 -5.66 -16.15 -7.91
CA PHE A 220 -6.56 -17.01 -8.66
C PHE A 220 -5.93 -18.33 -8.99
N ASP A 221 -6.76 -19.37 -9.05
CA ASP A 221 -6.46 -20.62 -9.73
C ASP A 221 -7.12 -20.62 -11.12
N ALA A 222 -6.33 -20.81 -12.17
CA ALA A 222 -6.83 -20.84 -13.55
C ALA A 222 -7.82 -22.00 -13.80
N ASN A 223 -7.78 -23.06 -13.00
CA ASN A 223 -8.58 -24.26 -13.11
C ASN A 223 -8.95 -24.82 -11.73
N GLY A 224 -9.30 -23.93 -10.79
CA GLY A 224 -9.75 -24.28 -9.45
C GLY A 224 -11.10 -25.03 -9.46
N LEU A 225 -11.39 -25.74 -8.38
CA LEU A 225 -12.66 -26.44 -8.20
C LEU A 225 -13.76 -25.44 -7.86
N LEU A 226 -14.76 -25.34 -8.74
CA LEU A 226 -15.92 -24.46 -8.57
C LEU A 226 -17.05 -25.09 -7.77
N SER A 227 -17.16 -26.43 -7.81
CA SER A 227 -18.23 -27.17 -7.14
C SER A 227 -18.19 -26.99 -5.63
N SER A 228 -19.34 -26.73 -5.01
CA SER A 228 -19.47 -26.59 -3.56
C SER A 228 -20.78 -27.22 -3.09
N GLY A 229 -20.68 -28.19 -2.18
CA GLY A 229 -21.81 -28.89 -1.58
C GLY A 229 -22.29 -30.15 -2.33
N ASP A 230 -21.90 -30.33 -3.57
CA ASP A 230 -22.20 -31.50 -4.41
C ASP A 230 -20.92 -32.01 -5.10
N CYS A 231 -21.04 -33.08 -5.87
CA CYS A 231 -19.94 -33.72 -6.58
C CYS A 231 -20.17 -33.56 -8.11
N THR A 232 -20.12 -32.31 -8.58
CA THR A 232 -20.33 -32.02 -10.01
C THR A 232 -19.04 -31.95 -10.81
N ASP A 233 -17.87 -31.88 -10.14
CA ASP A 233 -16.54 -31.80 -10.76
C ASP A 233 -16.43 -30.62 -11.75
N GLU A 234 -16.95 -29.45 -11.38
CA GLU A 234 -16.83 -28.24 -12.19
C GLU A 234 -15.54 -27.52 -11.87
N TYR A 235 -14.77 -27.19 -12.91
CA TYR A 235 -13.47 -26.51 -12.80
C TYR A 235 -13.44 -25.27 -13.68
N GLY A 236 -12.71 -24.25 -13.25
CA GLY A 236 -12.52 -23.01 -13.99
C GLY A 236 -11.69 -22.00 -13.24
N GLU A 237 -11.52 -20.81 -13.81
CA GLU A 237 -10.85 -19.71 -13.12
C GLU A 237 -11.63 -19.35 -11.85
N LEU A 238 -10.93 -19.35 -10.72
CA LEU A 238 -11.51 -19.13 -9.41
C LEU A 238 -10.65 -18.19 -8.59
N LEU A 239 -11.23 -17.10 -8.08
CA LEU A 239 -10.64 -16.28 -7.03
C LEU A 239 -10.59 -17.11 -5.74
N VAL A 240 -9.39 -17.30 -5.19
CA VAL A 240 -9.20 -18.14 -3.99
C VAL A 240 -8.65 -17.39 -2.80
N GLY A 241 -8.17 -16.16 -2.99
CA GLY A 241 -7.71 -15.26 -1.95
C GLY A 241 -7.65 -13.83 -2.47
N ALA A 242 -7.77 -12.87 -1.58
CA ALA A 242 -7.65 -11.45 -1.93
C ALA A 242 -7.11 -10.64 -0.75
N GLY A 243 -6.55 -9.47 -1.05
CA GLY A 243 -6.11 -8.48 -0.08
C GLY A 243 -6.30 -7.07 -0.63
N ILE A 244 -6.43 -6.10 0.26
CA ILE A 244 -6.48 -4.67 -0.05
C ILE A 244 -5.12 -4.08 0.32
N TYR A 245 -4.50 -3.35 -0.62
CA TYR A 245 -3.20 -2.75 -0.42
C TYR A 245 -3.29 -1.54 0.53
N ASP A 246 -2.39 -1.49 1.51
CA ASP A 246 -2.30 -0.45 2.55
C ASP A 246 -0.94 0.27 2.59
N GLY A 247 -0.15 0.13 1.52
CA GLY A 247 1.19 0.69 1.44
C GLY A 247 2.31 -0.20 1.98
N SER A 248 2.00 -1.43 2.39
CA SER A 248 2.96 -2.36 2.99
C SER A 248 3.05 -3.71 2.23
N GLN A 249 3.94 -4.59 2.71
CA GLN A 249 3.95 -6.00 2.30
C GLN A 249 2.58 -6.62 2.48
N MET A 250 2.19 -7.50 1.56
CA MET A 250 0.92 -8.21 1.63
C MET A 250 1.10 -9.72 1.77
N ASP A 251 0.31 -10.31 2.65
CA ASP A 251 0.22 -11.74 2.86
C ASP A 251 -1.21 -12.20 2.53
N ILE A 252 -1.39 -12.88 1.40
CA ILE A 252 -2.71 -13.30 0.91
C ILE A 252 -2.87 -14.81 1.12
N VAL A 253 -3.93 -15.18 1.81
CA VAL A 253 -4.27 -16.60 2.05
C VAL A 253 -5.20 -17.09 0.95
N GLY A 254 -4.72 -18.05 0.15
CA GLY A 254 -5.53 -18.77 -0.82
C GLY A 254 -6.20 -20.00 -0.23
N VAL A 255 -7.50 -20.13 -0.40
CA VAL A 255 -8.32 -21.25 0.12
C VAL A 255 -8.24 -22.45 -0.82
N GLY A 256 -7.81 -23.59 -0.31
CA GLY A 256 -7.72 -24.85 -1.05
C GLY A 256 -9.06 -25.58 -1.14
N SER A 257 -9.24 -26.34 -2.21
CA SER A 257 -10.43 -27.20 -2.41
C SER A 257 -10.40 -28.47 -1.53
N LEU A 258 -11.56 -28.98 -1.22
CA LEU A 258 -11.70 -30.32 -0.64
C LEU A 258 -12.59 -31.17 -1.54
N ASP A 259 -12.15 -32.44 -1.74
CA ASP A 259 -12.92 -33.43 -2.47
C ASP A 259 -13.07 -34.72 -1.64
N TYR A 260 -14.27 -34.98 -1.17
CA TYR A 260 -14.64 -36.17 -0.41
C TYR A 260 -15.68 -37.03 -1.18
N CYS A 261 -15.81 -36.87 -2.50
CA CYS A 261 -16.84 -37.53 -3.30
C CYS A 261 -16.68 -39.07 -3.41
N ASP A 262 -15.50 -39.59 -3.11
CA ASP A 262 -15.27 -41.04 -3.02
C ASP A 262 -15.90 -41.67 -1.77
N PHE A 263 -16.39 -40.86 -0.81
CA PHE A 263 -17.02 -41.35 0.42
C PHE A 263 -18.55 -41.36 0.27
N THR A 264 -19.22 -42.21 1.07
CA THR A 264 -20.68 -42.19 1.14
C THR A 264 -21.17 -40.85 1.69
N ASP A 265 -22.10 -40.19 0.99
CA ASP A 265 -22.55 -38.82 1.28
C ASP A 265 -21.41 -37.78 1.21
N GLY A 266 -20.42 -38.03 0.36
CA GLY A 266 -19.31 -37.13 0.11
C GLY A 266 -19.75 -35.80 -0.55
N PHE A 267 -18.89 -34.81 -0.46
CA PHE A 267 -19.12 -33.46 -1.01
C PHE A 267 -17.80 -32.85 -1.47
N GLN A 268 -17.92 -31.82 -2.29
CA GLN A 268 -16.79 -30.96 -2.68
C GLN A 268 -16.94 -29.58 -2.04
N LEU A 269 -15.81 -28.92 -1.77
CA LEU A 269 -15.75 -27.51 -1.43
C LEU A 269 -14.81 -26.82 -2.42
N SER A 270 -15.25 -25.68 -2.93
CA SER A 270 -14.50 -24.87 -3.89
C SER A 270 -13.18 -24.34 -3.32
N GLY A 271 -12.20 -24.21 -4.19
CA GLY A 271 -10.87 -23.70 -3.83
C GLY A 271 -9.83 -24.05 -4.89
N TRP A 272 -8.57 -23.66 -4.62
CA TRP A 272 -7.47 -24.00 -5.50
C TRP A 272 -7.22 -25.53 -5.54
N VAL A 273 -6.66 -25.98 -6.66
CA VAL A 273 -6.27 -27.36 -6.91
C VAL A 273 -4.75 -27.46 -6.96
N GLU A 274 -4.21 -28.49 -6.32
CA GLU A 274 -2.76 -28.73 -6.22
C GLU A 274 -2.10 -28.75 -7.62
N ASP A 275 -0.87 -28.20 -7.70
CA ASP A 275 -0.04 -28.07 -8.89
C ASP A 275 -0.54 -27.08 -9.97
N ASN A 276 -1.71 -26.47 -9.83
CA ASN A 276 -2.12 -25.39 -10.73
C ASN A 276 -1.28 -24.12 -10.50
N PRO A 277 -1.00 -23.34 -11.55
CA PRO A 277 -0.27 -22.08 -11.41
C PRO A 277 -1.10 -21.03 -10.67
N ILE A 278 -0.41 -20.22 -9.86
CA ILE A 278 -0.99 -19.04 -9.21
C ILE A 278 -1.05 -17.90 -10.24
N ILE A 279 -2.21 -17.29 -10.39
CA ILE A 279 -2.42 -16.07 -11.17
C ILE A 279 -2.67 -14.92 -10.19
N ILE A 280 -2.02 -13.80 -10.40
CA ILE A 280 -2.23 -12.57 -9.64
C ILE A 280 -2.96 -11.58 -10.54
N LYS A 281 -4.09 -11.07 -10.07
CA LYS A 281 -4.81 -9.97 -10.70
C LYS A 281 -4.88 -8.78 -9.76
N ILE A 282 -4.88 -7.61 -10.34
CA ILE A 282 -4.92 -6.34 -9.64
C ILE A 282 -6.19 -5.61 -10.07
N TRP A 283 -6.86 -4.99 -9.13
CA TRP A 283 -7.93 -4.04 -9.40
C TRP A 283 -7.51 -2.67 -8.89
N ASP A 284 -7.33 -1.73 -9.81
CA ASP A 284 -7.06 -0.33 -9.54
C ASP A 284 -8.37 0.35 -9.13
N ALA A 285 -8.47 0.72 -7.86
CA ALA A 285 -9.67 1.31 -7.28
C ALA A 285 -9.95 2.71 -7.85
N SER A 286 -8.90 3.45 -8.24
CA SER A 286 -9.01 4.81 -8.76
C SER A 286 -9.56 4.85 -10.18
N GLN A 287 -9.27 3.82 -10.99
CA GLN A 287 -9.66 3.71 -12.39
C GLN A 287 -10.81 2.72 -12.62
N ASP A 288 -11.23 1.97 -11.58
CA ASP A 288 -12.21 0.86 -11.67
C ASP A 288 -11.81 -0.14 -12.77
N TYR A 289 -10.54 -0.58 -12.73
CA TYR A 289 -9.94 -1.39 -13.79
C TYR A 289 -9.21 -2.61 -13.23
N GLU A 290 -9.58 -3.81 -13.74
CA GLU A 290 -8.93 -5.09 -13.40
C GLU A 290 -7.94 -5.51 -14.50
N TYR A 291 -6.74 -5.93 -14.12
CA TYR A 291 -5.75 -6.47 -15.04
C TYR A 291 -4.94 -7.60 -14.41
N ILE A 292 -4.28 -8.41 -15.27
CA ILE A 292 -3.39 -9.49 -14.83
C ILE A 292 -2.01 -8.92 -14.62
N ALA A 293 -1.44 -9.15 -13.43
CA ALA A 293 -0.04 -8.82 -13.17
C ALA A 293 0.88 -9.72 -14.01
N THR A 294 1.80 -9.10 -14.74
CA THR A 294 2.75 -9.80 -15.62
C THR A 294 4.22 -9.52 -15.29
N GLN A 295 4.47 -8.50 -14.48
CA GLN A 295 5.81 -7.99 -14.14
C GLN A 295 6.24 -8.51 -12.76
N PHE A 296 6.38 -9.83 -12.60
CA PHE A 296 6.91 -10.46 -11.39
C PHE A 296 7.42 -11.86 -11.68
N GLU A 297 8.25 -12.38 -10.76
CA GLU A 297 8.67 -13.77 -10.73
C GLU A 297 8.50 -14.32 -9.31
N PHE A 298 8.12 -15.58 -9.18
CA PHE A 298 8.10 -16.26 -7.89
C PHE A 298 9.50 -16.67 -7.49
N ASP A 299 9.98 -16.21 -6.33
CA ASP A 299 11.26 -16.63 -5.74
C ASP A 299 11.16 -18.05 -5.18
N SER A 300 9.98 -18.41 -4.69
CA SER A 300 9.65 -19.76 -4.29
C SER A 300 8.16 -20.05 -4.54
N GLY A 301 7.84 -21.29 -4.86
CA GLY A 301 6.48 -21.73 -5.13
C GLY A 301 6.02 -21.38 -6.55
N GLY A 302 4.91 -20.68 -6.68
CA GLY A 302 4.28 -20.28 -7.95
C GLY A 302 3.21 -21.26 -8.43
N GLN A 303 2.98 -22.32 -7.69
CA GLN A 303 1.89 -23.28 -7.87
C GLN A 303 1.14 -23.47 -6.56
N TRP A 304 -0.14 -23.78 -6.65
CA TRP A 304 -0.96 -24.06 -5.48
C TRP A 304 -0.53 -25.37 -4.81
N ASN A 305 -0.31 -25.31 -3.51
CA ASN A 305 -0.01 -26.46 -2.65
C ASN A 305 -0.29 -26.10 -1.19
N GLU A 306 0.07 -26.96 -0.23
CA GLU A 306 -0.17 -26.74 1.20
C GLU A 306 0.88 -25.85 1.90
N LEU A 307 1.80 -25.21 1.18
CA LEU A 307 2.89 -24.41 1.73
C LEU A 307 2.67 -22.92 1.47
N PHE A 308 3.68 -22.28 0.90
CA PHE A 308 3.63 -20.85 0.59
C PHE A 308 4.38 -20.56 -0.72
N SER A 309 4.06 -19.41 -1.30
CA SER A 309 4.80 -18.82 -2.43
C SER A 309 5.23 -17.40 -2.07
N THR A 310 6.41 -17.00 -2.57
CA THR A 310 6.95 -15.66 -2.34
C THR A 310 7.25 -14.95 -3.66
N VAL A 311 6.96 -13.65 -3.69
CA VAL A 311 7.31 -12.72 -4.76
C VAL A 311 8.11 -11.60 -4.14
N GLU A 312 9.40 -11.47 -4.48
CA GLU A 312 10.27 -10.41 -3.95
C GLU A 312 9.83 -9.03 -4.46
N ILE A 313 9.47 -8.93 -5.74
CA ILE A 313 8.99 -7.68 -6.35
C ILE A 313 7.78 -7.99 -7.23
N LEU A 314 6.65 -7.37 -6.93
CA LEU A 314 5.49 -7.27 -7.79
C LEU A 314 5.43 -5.85 -8.37
N ASP A 315 5.72 -5.71 -9.67
CA ASP A 315 5.55 -4.44 -10.36
C ASP A 315 4.17 -4.39 -10.99
N ALA A 316 3.29 -3.63 -10.37
CA ALA A 316 1.90 -3.43 -10.77
C ALA A 316 1.73 -2.27 -11.76
N ASN A 317 2.82 -1.60 -12.16
CA ASN A 317 2.73 -0.53 -13.13
C ASN A 317 2.26 -1.05 -14.50
N ILE A 318 1.40 -0.28 -15.11
CA ILE A 318 0.99 -0.47 -16.51
C ILE A 318 1.85 0.47 -17.34
N TYR A 319 2.73 -0.12 -18.16
CA TYR A 319 3.64 0.62 -19.03
C TYR A 319 2.98 0.87 -20.38
N GLY A 320 3.01 2.11 -20.85
CA GLY A 320 2.44 2.51 -22.12
C GLY A 320 2.52 4.03 -22.31
N CYS A 321 1.98 4.53 -23.41
CA CYS A 321 1.95 5.96 -23.67
C CYS A 321 0.93 6.66 -22.76
N THR A 322 1.40 7.59 -21.93
CA THR A 322 0.56 8.36 -20.98
C THR A 322 0.09 9.71 -21.51
N ASP A 323 0.48 10.11 -22.74
CA ASP A 323 0.11 11.39 -23.33
C ASP A 323 -1.23 11.29 -24.10
N PRO A 324 -2.30 12.00 -23.65
CA PRO A 324 -3.61 11.96 -24.30
C PRO A 324 -3.61 12.51 -25.75
N GLU A 325 -2.54 13.22 -26.17
CA GLU A 325 -2.41 13.74 -27.53
C GLU A 325 -1.77 12.71 -28.49
N ALA A 326 -1.23 11.61 -27.96
CA ALA A 326 -0.65 10.56 -28.78
C ALA A 326 -1.71 9.64 -29.38
N LEU A 327 -1.41 9.05 -30.55
CA LEU A 327 -2.31 8.13 -31.25
C LEU A 327 -2.48 6.79 -30.53
N ASN A 328 -1.48 6.37 -29.81
CA ASN A 328 -1.46 5.13 -29.01
C ASN A 328 -1.59 5.38 -27.51
N TYR A 329 -2.24 6.51 -27.14
CA TYR A 329 -2.54 6.79 -25.74
C TYR A 329 -3.26 5.61 -25.07
N ASP A 330 -2.70 5.14 -23.97
CA ASP A 330 -3.32 4.16 -23.10
C ASP A 330 -3.82 4.85 -21.82
N GLN A 331 -5.14 4.96 -21.67
CA GLN A 331 -5.74 5.62 -20.52
C GLN A 331 -5.46 4.91 -19.17
N TYR A 332 -5.03 3.65 -19.21
CA TYR A 332 -4.70 2.86 -18.03
C TYR A 332 -3.21 2.83 -17.71
N ALA A 333 -2.35 3.31 -18.64
CA ALA A 333 -0.92 3.39 -18.38
C ALA A 333 -0.62 4.30 -17.18
N THR A 334 0.14 3.78 -16.23
CA THR A 334 0.61 4.49 -15.04
C THR A 334 2.04 5.02 -15.20
N VAL A 335 2.81 4.41 -16.10
CA VAL A 335 4.20 4.78 -16.38
C VAL A 335 4.40 4.92 -17.88
N ASP A 336 4.90 6.08 -18.30
CA ASP A 336 5.30 6.32 -19.69
C ASP A 336 6.53 5.47 -20.04
N ASP A 337 6.41 4.64 -21.05
CA ASP A 337 7.45 3.77 -21.57
C ASP A 337 8.18 4.35 -22.81
N GLU A 338 7.95 5.63 -23.08
CA GLU A 338 8.47 6.35 -24.25
C GLU A 338 7.94 5.82 -25.61
N SER A 339 6.85 5.04 -25.59
CA SER A 339 6.24 4.46 -26.79
C SER A 339 5.27 5.41 -27.51
N CYS A 340 5.08 6.64 -27.00
CA CYS A 340 4.10 7.58 -27.55
C CYS A 340 4.33 7.87 -29.03
N VAL A 341 3.31 7.63 -29.82
CA VAL A 341 3.29 7.89 -31.26
C VAL A 341 2.41 9.08 -31.55
N TYR A 342 2.97 10.10 -32.20
CA TYR A 342 2.24 11.33 -32.52
C TYR A 342 1.87 11.41 -34.01
N THR A 343 0.79 12.11 -34.31
CA THR A 343 0.38 12.39 -35.67
C THR A 343 1.45 13.19 -36.42
N VAL A 344 1.84 12.69 -37.58
CA VAL A 344 2.66 13.40 -38.52
C VAL A 344 1.81 13.80 -39.75
N VAL A 345 2.17 14.89 -40.42
CA VAL A 345 1.44 15.41 -41.54
C VAL A 345 2.37 15.44 -42.75
N GLN A 346 1.95 14.78 -43.83
CA GLN A 346 2.61 14.83 -45.10
C GLN A 346 1.81 15.74 -46.05
N GLU A 347 2.48 16.71 -46.67
CA GLU A 347 1.91 17.57 -47.73
C GLU A 347 2.41 17.14 -49.12
N ILE A 348 1.50 16.81 -50.00
CA ILE A 348 1.81 16.37 -51.38
C ILE A 348 1.24 17.36 -52.37
N ASN A 349 2.09 18.00 -53.14
CA ASN A 349 1.66 18.94 -54.21
C ASN A 349 1.21 18.16 -55.45
N LEU A 350 0.04 18.49 -55.94
CA LEU A 350 -0.56 17.93 -57.15
C LEU A 350 -0.56 18.98 -58.25
N ASP A 351 0.04 18.64 -59.38
CA ASP A 351 0.08 19.50 -60.57
C ASP A 351 -1.22 19.32 -61.37
N GLY A 352 -1.90 20.42 -61.65
CA GLY A 352 -3.17 20.41 -62.38
C GLY A 352 -3.07 20.05 -63.87
N VAL A 353 -1.87 19.95 -64.42
CA VAL A 353 -1.67 19.74 -65.86
C VAL A 353 -1.24 18.33 -66.23
N ILE A 354 -0.65 17.61 -65.28
CA ILE A 354 -0.10 16.26 -65.51
C ILE A 354 -0.83 15.17 -64.70
N LEU A 355 -0.60 13.93 -65.10
CA LEU A 355 -0.95 12.78 -64.29
C LEU A 355 0.09 12.60 -63.19
N ASN A 356 -0.29 12.93 -61.95
CA ASN A 356 0.62 12.87 -60.80
C ASN A 356 0.81 11.42 -60.36
N ASN A 357 2.07 10.97 -60.21
CA ASN A 357 2.36 9.75 -59.49
C ASN A 357 2.69 10.11 -58.04
N ILE A 358 1.86 9.71 -57.12
CA ILE A 358 2.00 10.05 -55.72
C ILE A 358 2.10 8.81 -54.82
N SER A 359 2.63 9.02 -53.63
CA SER A 359 2.64 8.06 -52.54
C SER A 359 2.54 8.77 -51.19
N ILE A 360 2.05 8.06 -50.21
CA ILE A 360 1.96 8.55 -48.84
C ILE A 360 2.94 7.74 -47.98
N ASN A 361 3.73 8.44 -47.16
CA ASN A 361 4.73 7.86 -46.25
C ASN A 361 4.35 8.00 -44.76
N VAL A 362 3.07 8.05 -44.48
CA VAL A 362 2.50 8.01 -43.15
C VAL A 362 1.43 6.92 -43.09
N ASP A 363 1.30 6.23 -41.94
CA ASP A 363 0.22 5.26 -41.72
C ASP A 363 -1.06 6.04 -41.37
N LEU A 364 -1.96 6.13 -42.36
CA LEU A 364 -3.10 7.03 -42.37
C LEU A 364 -4.07 6.72 -41.23
N ILE A 365 -4.54 7.74 -40.50
CA ILE A 365 -5.63 7.62 -39.52
C ILE A 365 -6.93 7.21 -40.23
N ASP A 366 -7.20 7.76 -41.40
CA ASP A 366 -8.32 7.41 -42.29
C ASP A 366 -7.77 7.10 -43.68
N SER A 367 -7.80 5.83 -44.05
CA SER A 367 -7.30 5.32 -45.34
C SER A 367 -8.36 5.29 -46.44
N ASP A 368 -9.64 5.64 -46.16
CA ASP A 368 -10.69 5.69 -47.19
C ASP A 368 -10.37 6.76 -48.24
N VAL A 369 -10.19 6.35 -49.47
CA VAL A 369 -9.80 7.25 -50.58
C VAL A 369 -10.80 8.37 -50.83
N VAL A 370 -12.09 8.14 -50.51
CA VAL A 370 -13.15 9.16 -50.66
C VAL A 370 -12.97 10.27 -49.63
N ASN A 371 -12.67 9.92 -48.39
CA ASN A 371 -12.41 10.88 -47.35
C ASN A 371 -11.08 11.62 -47.55
N LEU A 372 -10.03 10.86 -47.91
CA LEU A 372 -8.68 11.39 -48.15
C LEU A 372 -8.65 12.49 -49.22
N PHE A 373 -9.48 12.39 -50.27
CA PHE A 373 -9.56 13.35 -51.37
C PHE A 373 -10.83 14.21 -51.36
N SER A 374 -11.56 14.26 -50.24
CA SER A 374 -12.85 14.98 -50.14
C SER A 374 -12.76 16.48 -50.49
N ASP A 375 -11.62 17.13 -50.19
CA ASP A 375 -11.37 18.54 -50.39
C ASP A 375 -10.67 18.83 -51.74
N ILE A 376 -10.35 17.81 -52.55
CA ILE A 376 -9.58 17.92 -53.80
C ILE A 376 -10.48 17.56 -54.97
N ASP A 377 -10.50 18.44 -55.98
CA ASP A 377 -11.28 18.18 -57.20
C ASP A 377 -10.51 17.26 -58.18
N VAL A 378 -10.65 15.93 -57.93
CA VAL A 378 -10.01 14.89 -58.73
C VAL A 378 -10.91 14.43 -59.88
N MET A 379 -10.33 14.22 -61.05
CA MET A 379 -10.99 13.57 -62.18
C MET A 379 -11.02 12.05 -61.98
N PHE A 380 -9.86 11.47 -61.65
CA PHE A 380 -9.75 10.07 -61.27
C PHE A 380 -8.47 9.79 -60.51
N ILE A 381 -8.50 8.70 -59.76
CA ILE A 381 -7.34 8.05 -59.11
C ILE A 381 -7.28 6.60 -59.57
N THR A 382 -6.09 6.06 -59.80
CA THR A 382 -5.91 4.65 -60.16
C THR A 382 -4.63 4.07 -59.58
N ASN A 383 -4.60 2.75 -59.38
CA ASN A 383 -3.43 1.96 -58.97
C ASN A 383 -2.95 1.04 -60.11
N ASP A 384 -1.92 0.24 -59.86
CA ASP A 384 -1.36 -0.73 -60.81
C ASP A 384 -2.20 -2.02 -60.94
N ALA A 385 -3.13 -2.30 -60.03
CA ALA A 385 -4.06 -3.41 -60.11
C ALA A 385 -5.24 -3.12 -61.07
N GLY A 386 -5.40 -1.84 -61.47
CA GLY A 386 -6.47 -1.38 -62.34
C GLY A 386 -7.73 -0.99 -61.58
N ASP A 387 -7.63 -0.82 -60.27
CA ASP A 387 -8.69 -0.22 -59.44
C ASP A 387 -8.68 1.29 -59.61
N TYR A 388 -9.85 1.90 -59.44
CA TYR A 388 -10.00 3.34 -59.67
C TYR A 388 -11.07 3.98 -58.80
N TYR A 389 -10.90 5.28 -58.56
CA TYR A 389 -11.87 6.17 -57.95
C TYR A 389 -12.20 7.31 -58.92
N ILE A 390 -13.49 7.48 -59.25
CA ILE A 390 -14.00 8.54 -60.13
C ILE A 390 -15.15 9.24 -59.40
N PRO A 391 -14.91 10.37 -58.69
CA PRO A 391 -15.92 11.04 -57.89
C PRO A 391 -17.17 11.47 -58.67
N GLU A 392 -16.99 12.04 -59.89
CA GLU A 392 -18.11 12.51 -60.71
C GLU A 392 -19.15 11.42 -61.04
N ASN A 393 -18.71 10.18 -61.08
CA ASN A 393 -19.55 9.02 -61.42
C ASN A 393 -19.96 8.18 -60.22
N ASP A 394 -19.54 8.57 -59.00
CA ASP A 394 -19.74 7.79 -57.76
C ASP A 394 -19.21 6.35 -57.89
N VAL A 395 -18.04 6.20 -58.49
CA VAL A 395 -17.39 4.90 -58.69
C VAL A 395 -16.12 4.82 -57.87
N ASN A 396 -16.08 3.87 -56.94
CA ASN A 396 -14.90 3.52 -56.18
C ASN A 396 -14.70 2.01 -56.17
N THR A 397 -13.63 1.51 -56.81
CA THR A 397 -13.21 0.10 -56.77
C THR A 397 -11.95 -0.09 -55.94
N MET A 398 -11.30 1.02 -55.52
CA MET A 398 -10.04 1.00 -54.78
C MET A 398 -10.24 0.67 -53.28
N GLY A 399 -11.32 1.21 -52.68
CA GLY A 399 -11.49 1.14 -51.24
C GLY A 399 -10.49 2.03 -50.49
N ASP A 400 -9.71 1.39 -49.63
CA ASP A 400 -8.73 2.08 -48.81
C ASP A 400 -7.39 2.32 -49.57
N TRP A 401 -6.68 3.36 -49.16
CA TRP A 401 -5.32 3.63 -49.58
C TRP A 401 -4.36 2.62 -49.00
N GLU A 402 -3.51 2.00 -49.82
CA GLU A 402 -2.49 1.05 -49.37
C GLU A 402 -1.13 1.76 -49.27
N LEU A 403 -0.50 1.73 -48.10
CA LEU A 403 0.73 2.44 -47.77
C LEU A 403 1.90 2.16 -48.72
N ASN A 404 2.06 0.90 -49.14
CA ASN A 404 3.20 0.45 -49.93
C ASN A 404 3.02 0.60 -51.47
N LYS A 405 1.94 1.24 -51.90
CA LYS A 405 1.62 1.47 -53.32
C LYS A 405 1.71 2.93 -53.76
N GLY A 406 2.11 3.12 -54.99
CA GLY A 406 1.97 4.39 -55.67
C GLY A 406 0.65 4.48 -56.42
N TYR A 407 0.13 5.68 -56.54
CA TYR A 407 -1.14 5.96 -57.20
C TYR A 407 -0.99 7.06 -58.25
N GLN A 408 -1.78 6.97 -59.30
CA GLN A 408 -1.86 7.99 -60.33
C GLN A 408 -3.11 8.84 -60.09
N VAL A 409 -2.92 10.15 -59.93
CA VAL A 409 -3.98 11.13 -59.65
C VAL A 409 -4.03 12.16 -60.74
N LEU A 410 -5.20 12.35 -61.37
CA LEU A 410 -5.49 13.43 -62.30
C LEU A 410 -6.51 14.37 -61.71
N LEU A 411 -6.18 15.66 -61.65
CA LEU A 411 -7.09 16.69 -61.19
C LEU A 411 -8.12 17.07 -62.26
N ASN A 412 -9.30 17.55 -61.81
CA ASN A 412 -10.35 18.04 -62.66
C ASN A 412 -10.14 19.54 -62.92
N GLY A 413 -9.21 19.89 -63.80
CA GLY A 413 -8.87 21.27 -64.09
C GLY A 413 -7.38 21.47 -64.41
N PHE A 414 -6.93 22.69 -64.34
CA PHE A 414 -5.53 23.07 -64.68
C PHE A 414 -4.85 23.81 -63.51
N GLU A 415 -5.53 23.88 -62.34
CA GLU A 415 -4.97 24.52 -61.16
C GLU A 415 -4.33 23.44 -60.31
N ASP A 416 -3.17 23.78 -59.72
CA ASP A 416 -2.47 22.91 -58.76
C ASP A 416 -3.23 22.83 -57.46
N ASP A 417 -3.15 21.71 -56.78
CA ASP A 417 -3.77 21.47 -55.49
C ASP A 417 -2.78 20.78 -54.56
N ARG A 418 -3.20 20.53 -53.32
CA ARG A 418 -2.35 19.92 -52.30
C ARG A 418 -3.13 18.92 -51.49
N LEU A 419 -2.65 17.66 -51.46
CA LEU A 419 -3.14 16.63 -50.58
C LEU A 419 -2.45 16.76 -49.24
N ILE A 420 -3.25 16.72 -48.17
CA ILE A 420 -2.77 16.64 -46.78
C ILE A 420 -3.08 15.25 -46.26
N ALA A 421 -2.05 14.50 -45.93
CA ALA A 421 -2.15 13.16 -45.35
C ALA A 421 -1.71 13.18 -43.89
N GLU A 422 -2.58 12.74 -42.98
CA GLU A 422 -2.34 12.72 -41.55
C GLU A 422 -2.29 11.27 -41.06
N GLY A 423 -1.27 10.91 -40.29
CA GLY A 423 -1.09 9.54 -39.82
C GLY A 423 0.01 9.36 -38.83
N ALA A 424 0.28 8.11 -38.46
CA ALA A 424 1.43 7.74 -37.66
C ALA A 424 2.71 7.68 -38.49
N PRO A 425 3.91 7.89 -37.92
CA PRO A 425 5.16 7.49 -38.51
C PRO A 425 5.15 6.01 -38.88
N ILE A 426 5.73 5.65 -40.01
CA ILE A 426 5.80 4.25 -40.44
C ILE A 426 7.10 3.58 -39.97
N ASP A 427 7.03 2.27 -39.70
CA ASP A 427 8.23 1.43 -39.60
C ASP A 427 8.55 0.84 -40.98
N LEU A 428 9.72 1.21 -41.51
CA LEU A 428 10.16 0.74 -42.85
C LEU A 428 10.34 -0.77 -42.88
N LEU A 429 10.73 -1.41 -41.75
CA LEU A 429 10.94 -2.85 -41.71
C LEU A 429 9.62 -3.65 -41.77
N ASP A 430 8.55 -3.05 -41.25
CA ASP A 430 7.21 -3.63 -41.28
C ASP A 430 6.42 -3.24 -42.54
N SER A 431 7.01 -2.40 -43.45
CA SER A 431 6.36 -1.87 -44.63
C SER A 431 7.07 -2.30 -45.93
N PRO A 432 7.20 -3.59 -46.23
CA PRO A 432 7.88 -4.05 -47.45
C PRO A 432 7.11 -3.69 -48.72
N ILE A 433 7.86 -3.35 -49.75
CA ILE A 433 7.32 -3.12 -51.10
C ILE A 433 7.43 -4.43 -51.90
N THR A 434 6.31 -4.83 -52.49
CA THR A 434 6.24 -6.04 -53.32
C THR A 434 6.29 -5.67 -54.81
N LEU A 435 7.25 -6.25 -55.54
CA LEU A 435 7.43 -6.06 -56.99
C LEU A 435 7.06 -7.33 -57.74
N GLN A 436 6.15 -7.20 -58.71
CA GLN A 436 5.74 -8.29 -59.58
C GLN A 436 6.58 -8.26 -60.86
N PRO A 437 7.15 -9.40 -61.30
CA PRO A 437 7.95 -9.48 -62.53
C PRO A 437 7.08 -9.26 -63.78
N PHE A 438 7.64 -8.61 -64.78
CA PHE A 438 7.00 -8.28 -66.06
C PHE A 438 5.76 -7.38 -66.00
N LEU A 439 5.43 -6.85 -64.83
CA LEU A 439 4.42 -5.85 -64.62
C LEU A 439 5.06 -4.50 -64.31
N LEU A 440 4.39 -3.42 -64.68
CA LEU A 440 4.77 -2.09 -64.25
C LEU A 440 4.16 -1.85 -62.86
N ASN A 441 5.00 -1.93 -61.83
CA ASN A 441 4.58 -1.75 -60.46
C ASN A 441 4.54 -0.26 -60.12
N ASN A 442 3.45 0.27 -59.63
CA ASN A 442 3.40 1.60 -59.03
C ASN A 442 3.72 1.46 -57.54
N ILE A 443 4.86 1.96 -57.11
CA ILE A 443 5.34 1.82 -55.72
C ILE A 443 5.32 3.15 -54.97
N ALA A 444 5.12 3.06 -53.68
CA ALA A 444 5.31 4.19 -52.77
C ALA A 444 6.81 4.46 -52.56
N TYR A 445 7.13 5.73 -52.29
CA TYR A 445 8.40 6.13 -51.69
C TYR A 445 8.14 6.47 -50.22
N LEU A 446 8.74 5.67 -49.30
CA LEU A 446 8.38 5.65 -47.88
C LEU A 446 9.35 6.42 -46.98
N LEU A 447 10.48 6.94 -47.53
CA LEU A 447 11.41 7.76 -46.75
C LEU A 447 10.92 9.20 -46.61
N ASP A 448 11.28 9.85 -45.51
CA ASP A 448 10.95 11.27 -45.23
C ASP A 448 11.87 12.23 -45.96
N GLU A 449 13.05 11.79 -46.35
CA GLU A 449 14.07 12.59 -47.05
C GLU A 449 14.34 12.03 -48.44
N PRO A 450 14.80 12.88 -49.39
CA PRO A 450 15.19 12.42 -50.73
C PRO A 450 16.35 11.42 -50.63
N SER A 451 16.31 10.36 -51.46
CA SER A 451 17.41 9.42 -51.59
C SER A 451 17.75 9.12 -53.03
N SER A 452 18.98 8.65 -53.28
CA SER A 452 19.42 8.18 -54.58
C SER A 452 18.68 6.91 -55.00
N VAL A 453 18.11 6.88 -56.21
CA VAL A 453 17.47 5.66 -56.73
C VAL A 453 18.47 4.50 -56.87
N SER A 454 19.75 4.81 -57.12
CA SER A 454 20.79 3.78 -57.23
C SER A 454 21.16 3.18 -55.88
N ASP A 455 21.03 3.92 -54.77
CA ASP A 455 21.30 3.43 -53.43
C ASP A 455 20.19 2.48 -52.95
N GLN A 456 18.95 2.80 -53.27
CA GLN A 456 17.80 1.99 -52.88
C GLN A 456 17.62 0.75 -53.77
N PHE A 457 17.90 0.83 -55.06
CA PHE A 457 17.55 -0.22 -56.02
C PHE A 457 18.74 -0.84 -56.75
N GLY A 458 19.99 -0.39 -56.51
CA GLY A 458 21.18 -0.79 -57.30
C GLY A 458 21.47 -2.31 -57.29
N ASP A 459 21.09 -3.01 -56.22
CA ASP A 459 21.30 -4.45 -56.11
C ASP A 459 20.13 -5.30 -56.60
N LEU A 460 19.00 -4.64 -56.99
CA LEU A 460 17.80 -5.33 -57.45
C LEU A 460 17.79 -5.53 -58.97
N PRO A 461 17.08 -6.56 -59.48
CA PRO A 461 17.01 -6.87 -60.93
C PRO A 461 16.10 -5.88 -61.70
N ILE A 462 16.39 -4.58 -61.57
CA ILE A 462 15.62 -3.50 -62.19
C ILE A 462 15.87 -3.44 -63.70
N VAL A 463 14.79 -3.28 -64.47
CA VAL A 463 14.83 -2.94 -65.90
C VAL A 463 14.84 -1.45 -66.09
N PHE A 464 13.88 -0.76 -65.45
CA PHE A 464 13.87 0.71 -65.36
C PHE A 464 12.99 1.16 -64.20
N ILE A 465 13.22 2.39 -63.73
CA ILE A 465 12.34 3.16 -62.84
C ILE A 465 12.06 4.50 -63.53
N SER A 466 10.83 5.00 -63.34
CA SER A 466 10.44 6.33 -63.84
C SER A 466 9.52 7.07 -62.87
N ASP A 467 9.56 8.40 -62.91
CA ASP A 467 8.64 9.29 -62.24
C ASP A 467 7.58 9.86 -63.19
N ASP A 468 6.73 10.79 -62.70
CA ASP A 468 5.71 11.52 -63.47
C ASP A 468 6.27 12.71 -64.25
N GLN A 469 7.52 13.10 -64.03
CA GLN A 469 8.21 14.21 -64.74
C GLN A 469 9.00 13.73 -65.95
N GLY A 470 9.06 12.40 -66.17
CA GLY A 470 9.78 11.80 -67.28
C GLY A 470 11.27 11.60 -67.02
N HIS A 471 11.68 11.51 -65.74
CA HIS A 471 13.00 11.07 -65.34
C HIS A 471 13.05 9.55 -65.27
N TYR A 472 14.24 8.97 -65.53
CA TYR A 472 14.45 7.53 -65.62
C TYR A 472 15.72 7.12 -64.89
N TYR A 473 15.67 5.90 -64.30
CA TYR A 473 16.82 5.12 -63.92
C TYR A 473 16.83 3.81 -64.73
N ILE A 474 17.90 3.59 -65.51
CA ILE A 474 18.08 2.37 -66.30
C ILE A 474 19.45 1.77 -65.96
N PRO A 475 19.50 0.75 -65.06
CA PRO A 475 20.75 0.12 -64.65
C PRO A 475 21.55 -0.34 -65.89
N GLY A 476 22.87 -0.12 -65.90
CA GLY A 476 23.78 -0.56 -66.91
C GLY A 476 23.80 0.29 -68.20
N SER A 477 22.98 1.33 -68.35
CA SER A 477 22.95 2.26 -69.51
C SER A 477 23.54 3.65 -69.21
N ASN A 478 24.03 3.90 -68.01
CA ASN A 478 24.44 5.21 -67.49
C ASN A 478 23.34 6.31 -67.57
N VAL A 479 22.08 5.89 -67.61
CA VAL A 479 20.93 6.80 -67.54
C VAL A 479 20.38 6.81 -66.12
N ASN A 480 20.54 7.94 -65.42
CA ASN A 480 20.00 8.15 -64.11
C ASN A 480 19.58 9.62 -63.95
N THR A 481 18.52 9.99 -64.66
CA THR A 481 18.01 11.36 -64.62
C THR A 481 17.16 11.60 -63.35
N ILE A 482 16.74 10.56 -62.60
CA ILE A 482 16.09 10.70 -61.29
C ILE A 482 17.10 11.29 -60.31
N ASP A 483 18.29 10.73 -60.18
CA ASP A 483 19.30 11.28 -59.25
C ASP A 483 19.84 12.65 -59.73
N GLU A 484 19.91 12.87 -61.04
CA GLU A 484 20.26 14.18 -61.60
C GLU A 484 19.21 15.27 -61.26
N SER A 485 17.95 14.89 -61.05
CA SER A 485 16.86 15.80 -60.66
C SER A 485 16.72 15.98 -59.13
N GLY A 486 17.53 15.26 -58.33
CA GLY A 486 17.55 15.35 -56.86
C GLY A 486 17.23 14.05 -56.12
N GLY A 487 17.07 12.94 -56.84
CA GLY A 487 16.75 11.63 -56.28
C GLY A 487 15.27 11.33 -56.22
N MET A 488 14.93 10.27 -55.57
CA MET A 488 13.55 9.93 -55.21
C MET A 488 13.09 10.83 -54.08
N MET A 489 11.84 11.28 -54.13
CA MET A 489 11.30 12.32 -53.26
C MET A 489 10.10 11.84 -52.46
N PRO A 490 9.96 12.25 -51.16
CA PRO A 490 8.73 12.02 -50.38
C PRO A 490 7.49 12.55 -51.13
N GLY A 491 6.39 11.82 -51.04
CA GLY A 491 5.13 12.16 -51.69
C GLY A 491 5.04 11.75 -53.16
N LYS A 492 6.12 11.26 -53.76
CA LYS A 492 6.15 10.77 -55.13
C LYS A 492 6.01 9.26 -55.22
N GLY A 493 5.17 8.81 -56.15
CA GLY A 493 5.12 7.42 -56.59
C GLY A 493 6.07 7.16 -57.76
N TYR A 494 6.53 5.94 -57.85
CA TYR A 494 7.48 5.57 -58.94
C TYR A 494 6.99 4.31 -59.65
N GLN A 495 7.17 4.29 -60.96
CA GLN A 495 6.87 3.12 -61.79
C GLN A 495 8.12 2.27 -61.94
N VAL A 496 8.06 1.03 -61.50
CA VAL A 496 9.20 0.10 -61.48
C VAL A 496 8.91 -1.14 -62.30
N LEU A 497 9.80 -1.47 -63.20
CA LEU A 497 9.80 -2.73 -63.95
C LEU A 497 11.01 -3.58 -63.50
N ILE A 498 10.75 -4.79 -63.09
CA ILE A 498 11.82 -5.77 -62.76
C ILE A 498 11.92 -6.90 -63.77
N SER A 499 13.12 -7.44 -63.91
CA SER A 499 13.38 -8.67 -64.66
C SER A 499 13.37 -9.88 -63.68
N GLY A 500 13.08 -11.05 -64.19
CA GLY A 500 13.03 -12.27 -63.36
C GLY A 500 11.71 -12.99 -63.53
N SER A 501 11.52 -14.07 -62.77
CA SER A 501 10.29 -14.86 -62.83
C SER A 501 9.59 -14.98 -61.48
N GLU A 502 10.16 -14.40 -60.43
CA GLU A 502 9.67 -14.46 -59.07
C GLU A 502 9.33 -13.06 -58.55
N THR A 503 8.32 -12.95 -57.71
CA THR A 503 7.97 -11.77 -56.95
C THR A 503 9.13 -11.45 -55.99
N LEU A 504 9.43 -10.15 -55.87
CA LEU A 504 10.49 -9.64 -55.02
C LEU A 504 9.87 -8.72 -53.97
N GLU A 505 10.34 -8.85 -52.74
CA GLU A 505 10.04 -7.91 -51.65
C GLU A 505 11.31 -7.17 -51.27
N PHE A 506 11.21 -5.88 -51.03
CA PHE A 506 12.29 -5.07 -50.50
C PHE A 506 11.75 -4.03 -49.51
N THR A 507 12.60 -3.55 -48.63
CA THR A 507 12.36 -2.41 -47.72
C THR A 507 13.35 -1.30 -48.05
N TYR A 508 12.90 -0.05 -47.94
CA TYR A 508 13.81 1.10 -48.04
C TYR A 508 14.82 1.05 -46.88
N SER A 509 16.03 1.55 -47.14
CA SER A 509 17.07 1.76 -46.12
C SER A 509 17.30 3.26 -45.94
N GLU A 510 17.39 3.71 -44.68
CA GLU A 510 17.79 5.08 -44.34
C GLU A 510 19.21 5.41 -44.73
#